data_974dd5eb488685e46876ea724e56ebc6
#
_entry.id   974dd5eb488685e46876ea724e56ebc6
#
_cell.length_a   1.000
_cell.length_b   1.000
_cell.length_c   1.000
_cell.angle_alpha   90.00
_cell.angle_beta   90.00
_cell.angle_gamma   90.00
#
_symmetry.space_group_name_H-M   'P 1'
#
loop_
_entity.id
_entity.type
_entity.pdbx_description
1 polymer ?
#
loop_
_entity_poly.entity_id
_entity_poly.type
_entity_poly.pdbx_seq_one_letter_code
_entity_poly.pdbx_strand_id
1 'polypeptide(L)'
;MSVVTLTINDETVSAQEGQSLLAVLREHGVDIPTLCHLDGLSERGGCRLCLVEIEGNNKLQASCVTTVQEGMVVRTHTERLVEYRKMLLELLFAERNHVCAVCVMNGNCELQWQAANAGMDHVRYEYLHPDLSMDASHERFVLDHNRCILCTRCVRVCDEVEGAHTWDLMGRGISSRVITDLNQPWGASDSCTSCGKCVQVCPTGALFVQGATVAEMRKQHDFLHWILDGREKKQWSRTE
;
A
#
# COMPACT_ATOMS: atom_id res chain seq x y z
N MET A 1 -8.89 -12.10 -26.40
CA MET A 1 -7.71 -11.69 -25.62
C MET A 1 -6.65 -12.73 -25.88
N SER A 2 -5.45 -12.32 -26.24
CA SER A 2 -4.33 -13.24 -26.46
C SER A 2 -3.83 -13.77 -25.10
N VAL A 3 -3.34 -15.00 -25.14
CA VAL A 3 -2.73 -15.66 -23.99
C VAL A 3 -1.23 -15.65 -24.20
N VAL A 4 -0.49 -15.32 -23.18
CA VAL A 4 0.97 -15.33 -23.14
C VAL A 4 1.46 -16.41 -22.19
N THR A 5 2.60 -17.00 -22.49
CA THR A 5 3.24 -18.02 -21.67
C THR A 5 4.51 -17.44 -21.05
N LEU A 6 4.68 -17.63 -19.74
CA LEU A 6 5.85 -17.15 -18.99
C LEU A 6 6.31 -18.21 -17.99
N THR A 7 7.52 -18.06 -17.48
CA THR A 7 8.07 -18.95 -16.46
C THR A 7 8.21 -18.20 -15.15
N ILE A 8 7.65 -18.74 -14.08
CA ILE A 8 7.72 -18.20 -12.72
C ILE A 8 8.40 -19.21 -11.81
N ASN A 9 9.58 -18.90 -11.25
CA ASN A 9 10.35 -19.79 -10.37
C ASN A 9 10.49 -21.21 -10.94
N ASP A 10 10.83 -21.30 -12.24
CA ASP A 10 11.00 -22.54 -13.00
C ASP A 10 9.69 -23.29 -13.39
N GLU A 11 8.51 -22.76 -13.06
CA GLU A 11 7.21 -23.28 -13.49
C GLU A 11 6.66 -22.48 -14.67
N THR A 12 6.20 -23.18 -15.72
CA THR A 12 5.57 -22.56 -16.88
C THR A 12 4.10 -22.28 -16.59
N VAL A 13 3.67 -21.04 -16.77
CA VAL A 13 2.30 -20.59 -16.51
C VAL A 13 1.76 -19.80 -17.70
N SER A 14 0.43 -19.76 -17.81
CA SER A 14 -0.28 -18.97 -18.82
C SER A 14 -0.97 -17.77 -18.18
N ALA A 15 -0.96 -16.64 -18.87
CA ALA A 15 -1.60 -15.40 -18.42
C ALA A 15 -2.31 -14.71 -19.59
N GLN A 16 -3.22 -13.80 -19.28
CA GLN A 16 -3.82 -12.94 -20.31
C GLN A 16 -2.87 -11.77 -20.61
N GLU A 17 -2.72 -11.48 -21.91
CA GLU A 17 -1.97 -10.30 -22.32
C GLU A 17 -2.57 -9.02 -21.69
N GLY A 18 -1.69 -8.18 -21.16
CA GLY A 18 -2.09 -6.93 -20.49
C GLY A 18 -2.26 -7.05 -18.98
N GLN A 19 -2.31 -8.25 -18.39
CA GLN A 19 -2.33 -8.41 -16.94
C GLN A 19 -1.04 -7.86 -16.30
N SER A 20 -1.14 -7.34 -15.07
CA SER A 20 0.04 -7.04 -14.26
C SER A 20 0.73 -8.34 -13.82
N LEU A 21 2.05 -8.33 -13.77
CA LEU A 21 2.82 -9.48 -13.30
C LEU A 21 2.44 -9.85 -11.86
N LEU A 22 2.11 -8.87 -11.00
CA LEU A 22 1.68 -9.13 -9.63
C LEU A 22 0.38 -9.95 -9.59
N ALA A 23 -0.61 -9.60 -10.44
CA ALA A 23 -1.86 -10.36 -10.51
C ALA A 23 -1.60 -11.81 -10.89
N VAL A 24 -0.81 -12.04 -11.94
CA VAL A 24 -0.45 -13.40 -12.40
C VAL A 24 0.30 -14.19 -11.33
N LEU A 25 1.26 -13.55 -10.63
CA LEU A 25 1.99 -14.20 -9.53
C LEU A 25 1.03 -14.69 -8.43
N ARG A 26 0.07 -13.84 -8.03
CA ARG A 26 -0.93 -14.19 -7.01
C ARG A 26 -1.91 -15.27 -7.47
N GLU A 27 -2.37 -15.22 -8.72
CA GLU A 27 -3.23 -16.26 -9.33
C GLU A 27 -2.57 -17.64 -9.29
N HIS A 28 -1.24 -17.69 -9.40
CA HIS A 28 -0.45 -18.93 -9.31
C HIS A 28 0.10 -19.20 -7.90
N GLY A 29 -0.47 -18.58 -6.86
CA GLY A 29 -0.14 -18.87 -5.46
C GLY A 29 1.22 -18.35 -4.99
N VAL A 30 1.87 -17.47 -5.75
CA VAL A 30 3.14 -16.86 -5.36
C VAL A 30 2.87 -15.62 -4.50
N ASP A 31 3.20 -15.71 -3.21
CA ASP A 31 3.04 -14.58 -2.29
C ASP A 31 4.13 -13.53 -2.52
N ILE A 32 3.71 -12.35 -2.97
CA ILE A 32 4.57 -11.20 -3.21
C ILE A 32 4.20 -10.07 -2.25
N PRO A 33 5.16 -9.61 -1.41
CA PRO A 33 4.89 -8.57 -0.44
C PRO A 33 4.57 -7.23 -1.11
N THR A 34 3.58 -6.54 -0.58
CA THR A 34 3.18 -5.20 -1.03
C THR A 34 2.76 -4.34 0.15
N LEU A 35 2.87 -3.01 0.03
CA LEU A 35 2.31 -2.03 0.97
C LEU A 35 1.56 -0.90 0.27
N CYS A 36 1.94 -0.55 -0.97
CA CYS A 36 1.21 0.47 -1.72
C CYS A 36 0.10 -0.10 -2.61
N HIS A 37 0.24 -1.33 -3.09
CA HIS A 37 -0.80 -2.01 -3.85
C HIS A 37 -2.00 -2.36 -2.94
N LEU A 38 -3.19 -2.21 -3.46
CA LEU A 38 -4.44 -2.70 -2.89
C LEU A 38 -5.40 -2.97 -4.04
N ASP A 39 -5.95 -4.19 -4.08
CA ASP A 39 -6.91 -4.59 -5.11
C ASP A 39 -8.07 -3.61 -5.15
N GLY A 40 -8.42 -3.15 -6.34
CA GLY A 40 -9.46 -2.15 -6.54
C GLY A 40 -9.01 -0.69 -6.57
N LEU A 41 -7.73 -0.44 -6.42
CA LEU A 41 -7.10 0.87 -6.64
C LEU A 41 -6.05 0.78 -7.75
N SER A 42 -5.81 1.90 -8.44
CA SER A 42 -4.76 1.99 -9.46
C SER A 42 -3.37 1.64 -8.92
N GLU A 43 -2.47 1.21 -9.78
CA GLU A 43 -1.11 0.84 -9.40
C GLU A 43 -0.21 2.07 -9.23
N ARG A 44 0.63 2.05 -8.17
CA ARG A 44 1.59 3.13 -7.91
C ARG A 44 3.05 2.71 -8.14
N GLY A 45 3.41 1.46 -7.79
CA GLY A 45 4.79 0.99 -7.80
C GLY A 45 5.71 1.70 -6.80
N GLY A 46 5.18 2.32 -5.73
CA GLY A 46 5.93 3.21 -4.83
C GLY A 46 6.72 2.51 -3.74
N CYS A 47 6.17 1.50 -3.07
CA CYS A 47 6.82 0.85 -1.93
C CYS A 47 7.98 -0.08 -2.31
N ARG A 48 8.06 -0.53 -3.55
CA ARG A 48 9.10 -1.42 -4.08
C ARG A 48 9.21 -2.79 -3.42
N LEU A 49 8.32 -3.20 -2.55
CA LEU A 49 8.36 -4.53 -1.95
C LEU A 49 8.06 -5.65 -2.95
N CYS A 50 7.27 -5.36 -3.99
CA CYS A 50 6.91 -6.30 -5.05
C CYS A 50 7.98 -6.48 -6.14
N LEU A 51 9.24 -6.12 -5.87
CA LEU A 51 10.34 -6.30 -6.82
C LEU A 51 10.55 -7.79 -7.14
N VAL A 52 10.81 -8.04 -8.42
CA VAL A 52 11.18 -9.35 -8.99
C VAL A 52 12.38 -9.21 -9.91
N GLU A 53 13.07 -10.31 -10.18
CA GLU A 53 14.07 -10.42 -11.23
C GLU A 53 13.42 -10.97 -12.49
N ILE A 54 13.75 -10.38 -13.64
CA ILE A 54 13.33 -10.86 -14.96
C ILE A 54 14.60 -11.15 -15.74
N GLU A 55 14.71 -12.38 -16.28
CA GLU A 55 15.87 -12.78 -17.05
C GLU A 55 16.10 -11.85 -18.24
N GLY A 56 17.36 -11.55 -18.52
CA GLY A 56 17.74 -10.56 -19.54
C GLY A 56 17.63 -9.10 -19.08
N ASN A 57 17.12 -8.82 -17.86
CA ASN A 57 17.07 -7.47 -17.32
C ASN A 57 17.92 -7.35 -16.04
N ASN A 58 18.93 -6.50 -16.08
CA ASN A 58 19.82 -6.24 -14.93
C ASN A 58 19.15 -5.44 -13.79
N LYS A 59 17.98 -4.82 -14.05
CA LYS A 59 17.23 -4.02 -13.08
C LYS A 59 16.07 -4.82 -12.50
N LEU A 60 15.89 -4.73 -11.19
CA LEU A 60 14.70 -5.25 -10.52
C LEU A 60 13.45 -4.52 -11.01
N GLN A 61 12.38 -5.27 -11.28
CA GLN A 61 11.10 -4.73 -11.75
C GLN A 61 10.04 -4.82 -10.65
N ALA A 62 9.21 -3.79 -10.53
CA ALA A 62 8.06 -3.81 -9.61
C ALA A 62 6.90 -4.55 -10.29
N SER A 63 6.57 -5.74 -9.82
CA SER A 63 5.57 -6.62 -10.45
C SER A 63 4.18 -5.98 -10.58
N CYS A 64 3.80 -5.09 -9.67
CA CYS A 64 2.49 -4.42 -9.72
C CYS A 64 2.31 -3.48 -10.94
N VAL A 65 3.41 -2.93 -11.48
CA VAL A 65 3.38 -2.02 -12.64
C VAL A 65 4.07 -2.62 -13.89
N THR A 66 4.47 -3.88 -13.83
CA THR A 66 5.07 -4.60 -14.95
C THR A 66 4.00 -5.45 -15.61
N THR A 67 3.79 -5.28 -16.91
CA THR A 67 2.87 -6.10 -17.70
C THR A 67 3.56 -7.39 -18.15
N VAL A 68 2.85 -8.52 -18.11
CA VAL A 68 3.36 -9.79 -18.59
C VAL A 68 3.63 -9.81 -20.09
N GLN A 69 4.66 -10.52 -20.51
CA GLN A 69 5.05 -10.67 -21.90
C GLN A 69 5.37 -12.15 -22.21
N GLU A 70 5.21 -12.53 -23.48
CA GLU A 70 5.53 -13.86 -23.95
C GLU A 70 7.01 -14.22 -23.71
N GLY A 71 7.25 -15.41 -23.16
CA GLY A 71 8.59 -15.92 -22.88
C GLY A 71 9.29 -15.27 -21.68
N MET A 72 8.60 -14.44 -20.90
CA MET A 72 9.19 -13.81 -19.70
C MET A 72 9.59 -14.88 -18.67
N VAL A 73 10.82 -14.79 -18.12
CA VAL A 73 11.30 -15.67 -17.04
C VAL A 73 11.48 -14.85 -15.79
N VAL A 74 10.75 -15.19 -14.74
CA VAL A 74 10.62 -14.40 -13.50
C VAL A 74 11.11 -15.19 -12.30
N ARG A 75 11.95 -14.57 -11.47
CA ARG A 75 12.35 -15.09 -10.16
C ARG A 75 11.86 -14.15 -9.06
N THR A 76 11.26 -14.74 -8.03
CA THR A 76 10.55 -13.96 -6.99
C THR A 76 11.20 -14.02 -5.62
N HIS A 77 12.10 -14.99 -5.35
CA HIS A 77 12.67 -15.28 -4.04
C HIS A 77 14.19 -15.55 -4.08
N THR A 78 14.94 -14.74 -4.84
CA THR A 78 16.40 -14.78 -4.79
C THR A 78 16.94 -14.13 -3.50
N GLU A 79 18.15 -14.50 -3.06
CA GLU A 79 18.80 -13.87 -1.91
C GLU A 79 18.84 -12.34 -2.03
N ARG A 80 19.12 -11.86 -3.25
CA ARG A 80 19.11 -10.43 -3.57
C ARG A 80 17.75 -9.79 -3.30
N LEU A 81 16.65 -10.40 -3.71
CA LEU A 81 15.30 -9.87 -3.50
C LEU A 81 14.91 -9.88 -2.02
N VAL A 82 15.28 -10.92 -1.28
CA VAL A 82 15.04 -11.01 0.16
C VAL A 82 15.75 -9.88 0.89
N GLU A 83 17.03 -9.65 0.59
CA GLU A 83 17.83 -8.58 1.22
C GLU A 83 17.29 -7.19 0.85
N TYR A 84 16.90 -6.95 -0.41
CA TYR A 84 16.29 -5.67 -0.81
C TYR A 84 14.96 -5.40 -0.12
N ARG A 85 14.11 -6.40 0.03
CA ARG A 85 12.83 -6.25 0.77
C ARG A 85 13.05 -5.92 2.23
N LYS A 86 13.98 -6.60 2.89
CA LYS A 86 14.37 -6.32 4.27
C LYS A 86 14.90 -4.89 4.41
N MET A 87 15.84 -4.49 3.53
CA MET A 87 16.38 -3.13 3.48
C MET A 87 15.29 -2.06 3.32
N LEU A 88 14.34 -2.26 2.41
CA LEU A 88 13.24 -1.33 2.18
C LEU A 88 12.33 -1.18 3.40
N LEU A 89 12.05 -2.27 4.10
CA LEU A 89 11.27 -2.23 5.34
C LEU A 89 12.03 -1.48 6.44
N GLU A 90 13.32 -1.76 6.63
CA GLU A 90 14.16 -1.03 7.58
C GLU A 90 14.19 0.47 7.30
N LEU A 91 14.29 0.88 6.02
CA LEU A 91 14.25 2.30 5.62
C LEU A 91 12.89 2.94 5.92
N LEU A 92 11.77 2.23 5.76
CA LEU A 92 10.44 2.74 6.13
C LEU A 92 10.34 2.99 7.64
N PHE A 93 10.96 2.14 8.46
CA PHE A 93 11.02 2.35 9.91
C PHE A 93 12.01 3.45 10.31
N ALA A 94 13.15 3.57 9.62
CA ALA A 94 14.15 4.60 9.90
C ALA A 94 13.67 6.01 9.55
N GLU A 95 12.86 6.13 8.49
CA GLU A 95 12.39 7.41 7.96
C GLU A 95 11.32 8.07 8.85
N ARG A 96 10.57 7.31 9.65
CA ARG A 96 9.41 7.79 10.42
C ARG A 96 9.45 7.31 11.88
N ASN A 97 8.71 8.02 12.73
CA ASN A 97 8.67 7.73 14.17
C ASN A 97 7.64 6.65 14.50
N HIS A 98 7.89 5.40 14.09
CA HIS A 98 6.99 4.26 14.31
C HIS A 98 7.06 3.73 15.76
N VAL A 99 6.37 4.38 16.71
CA VAL A 99 6.26 3.88 18.08
C VAL A 99 5.12 2.86 18.14
N CYS A 100 5.42 1.61 17.79
CA CYS A 100 4.43 0.54 17.63
C CYS A 100 3.72 0.18 18.95
N ALA A 101 4.42 0.22 20.08
CA ALA A 101 3.89 -0.18 21.39
C ALA A 101 2.64 0.62 21.82
N VAL A 102 2.50 1.87 21.36
CA VAL A 102 1.36 2.74 21.68
C VAL A 102 0.48 3.03 20.44
N CYS A 103 0.64 2.26 19.38
CA CYS A 103 -0.09 2.45 18.14
C CYS A 103 -1.45 1.77 18.17
N VAL A 104 -2.48 2.45 17.66
CA VAL A 104 -3.84 1.92 17.51
C VAL A 104 -3.90 0.66 16.64
N MET A 105 -2.93 0.49 15.74
CA MET A 105 -2.80 -0.65 14.81
C MET A 105 -1.79 -1.71 15.28
N ASN A 106 -1.29 -1.64 16.52
CA ASN A 106 -0.34 -2.62 17.00
C ASN A 106 -0.89 -4.06 16.86
N GLY A 107 -0.12 -4.96 16.26
CA GLY A 107 -0.54 -6.33 15.96
C GLY A 107 -1.47 -6.51 14.74
N ASN A 108 -1.97 -5.41 14.14
CA ASN A 108 -2.86 -5.42 12.96
C ASN A 108 -2.32 -4.59 11.78
N CYS A 109 -1.09 -4.12 11.89
CA CYS A 109 -0.44 -3.23 10.93
C CYS A 109 0.23 -4.06 9.82
N GLU A 110 -0.08 -3.74 8.55
CA GLU A 110 0.54 -4.42 7.40
C GLU A 110 2.07 -4.22 7.38
N LEU A 111 2.57 -3.05 7.81
CA LEU A 111 4.01 -2.81 7.89
C LEU A 111 4.69 -3.73 8.93
N GLN A 112 4.09 -3.90 10.11
CA GLN A 112 4.59 -4.84 11.13
C GLN A 112 4.58 -6.28 10.61
N TRP A 113 3.52 -6.68 9.93
CA TRP A 113 3.40 -8.01 9.35
C TRP A 113 4.48 -8.28 8.30
N GLN A 114 4.72 -7.32 7.40
CA GLN A 114 5.78 -7.43 6.39
C GLN A 114 7.18 -7.49 7.01
N ALA A 115 7.42 -6.71 8.07
CA ALA A 115 8.70 -6.73 8.80
C ALA A 115 8.94 -8.10 9.47
N ALA A 116 7.91 -8.66 10.11
CA ALA A 116 8.00 -9.99 10.72
C ALA A 116 8.28 -11.09 9.68
N ASN A 117 7.56 -11.06 8.54
CA ASN A 117 7.76 -12.03 7.47
C ASN A 117 9.14 -11.92 6.79
N ALA A 118 9.72 -10.72 6.75
CA ALA A 118 11.08 -10.51 6.25
C ALA A 118 12.17 -10.86 7.29
N GLY A 119 11.81 -11.37 8.46
CA GLY A 119 12.74 -11.68 9.55
C GLY A 119 13.49 -10.44 10.04
N MET A 120 12.82 -9.29 10.07
CA MET A 120 13.39 -8.04 10.55
C MET A 120 13.26 -7.98 12.08
N ASP A 121 14.36 -7.96 12.79
CA ASP A 121 14.45 -7.87 14.25
C ASP A 121 14.95 -6.50 14.74
N HIS A 122 15.67 -5.79 13.91
CA HIS A 122 16.17 -4.44 14.17
C HIS A 122 16.30 -3.63 12.89
N VAL A 123 16.56 -2.34 13.02
CA VAL A 123 16.84 -1.41 11.91
C VAL A 123 18.34 -1.13 11.89
N ARG A 124 19.01 -1.46 10.79
CA ARG A 124 20.47 -1.24 10.61
C ARG A 124 20.83 0.21 10.27
N TYR A 125 19.86 1.00 9.87
CA TYR A 125 20.04 2.39 9.44
C TYR A 125 19.80 3.36 10.58
N GLU A 126 20.41 4.53 10.49
CA GLU A 126 20.18 5.62 11.43
C GLU A 126 18.72 6.11 11.33
N TYR A 127 18.07 6.31 12.49
CA TYR A 127 16.73 6.88 12.55
C TYR A 127 16.79 8.39 12.28
N LEU A 128 15.96 8.87 11.38
CA LEU A 128 15.94 10.27 10.95
C LEU A 128 15.20 11.19 11.92
N HIS A 129 14.37 10.64 12.81
CA HIS A 129 13.59 11.38 13.82
C HIS A 129 12.97 12.69 13.31
N PRO A 130 12.22 12.67 12.20
CA PRO A 130 11.64 13.89 11.66
C PRO A 130 10.64 14.50 12.64
N ASP A 131 10.59 15.84 12.70
CA ASP A 131 9.55 16.57 13.43
C ASP A 131 8.25 16.57 12.62
N LEU A 132 7.37 15.64 12.92
CA LEU A 132 6.12 15.42 12.20
C LEU A 132 4.92 15.61 13.13
N SER A 133 3.99 16.43 12.66
CA SER A 133 2.74 16.73 13.39
C SER A 133 1.72 15.59 13.30
N MET A 134 0.79 15.62 14.23
CA MET A 134 -0.48 14.89 14.18
C MET A 134 -1.59 15.89 13.91
N ASP A 135 -2.50 15.56 12.99
CA ASP A 135 -3.72 16.33 12.73
C ASP A 135 -4.93 15.61 13.33
N ALA A 136 -5.48 16.14 14.39
CA ALA A 136 -6.68 15.67 15.08
C ALA A 136 -7.85 16.69 14.96
N SER A 137 -7.81 17.54 13.95
CA SER A 137 -8.83 18.57 13.73
C SER A 137 -10.16 18.03 13.22
N HIS A 138 -10.18 16.87 12.57
CA HIS A 138 -11.40 16.26 12.07
C HIS A 138 -12.21 15.61 13.20
N GLU A 139 -13.54 15.78 13.22
CA GLU A 139 -14.42 15.30 14.29
C GLU A 139 -14.35 13.78 14.56
N ARG A 140 -14.06 12.98 13.53
CA ARG A 140 -14.12 11.51 13.60
C ARG A 140 -12.77 10.82 13.40
N PHE A 141 -11.81 11.47 12.81
CA PHE A 141 -10.58 10.83 12.34
C PHE A 141 -9.35 11.64 12.73
N VAL A 142 -8.22 10.94 12.75
CA VAL A 142 -6.89 11.52 13.05
C VAL A 142 -5.90 11.10 11.99
N LEU A 143 -5.02 11.99 11.58
CA LEU A 143 -3.85 11.74 10.75
C LEU A 143 -2.58 11.90 11.60
N ASP A 144 -1.82 10.82 11.76
CA ASP A 144 -0.50 10.83 12.38
C ASP A 144 0.59 10.63 11.30
N HIS A 145 1.27 11.70 10.94
CA HIS A 145 2.34 11.66 9.95
C HIS A 145 3.53 10.79 10.37
N ASN A 146 3.73 10.57 11.68
CA ASN A 146 4.79 9.73 12.20
C ASN A 146 4.67 8.26 11.80
N ARG A 147 3.48 7.81 11.41
CA ARG A 147 3.19 6.43 11.01
C ARG A 147 2.87 6.28 9.52
N CYS A 148 3.00 7.38 8.76
CA CYS A 148 2.70 7.41 7.34
C CYS A 148 3.88 6.93 6.52
N ILE A 149 3.69 5.87 5.73
CA ILE A 149 4.69 5.30 4.80
C ILE A 149 4.53 5.81 3.36
N LEU A 150 3.78 6.86 3.14
CA LEU A 150 3.56 7.50 1.83
C LEU A 150 3.07 6.54 0.73
N CYS A 151 2.33 5.50 1.10
CA CYS A 151 1.79 4.51 0.16
C CYS A 151 0.71 5.04 -0.78
N THR A 152 0.14 6.20 -0.46
CA THR A 152 -0.94 6.89 -1.20
C THR A 152 -2.25 6.14 -1.40
N ARG A 153 -2.52 5.07 -0.65
CA ARG A 153 -3.84 4.41 -0.72
C ARG A 153 -4.97 5.37 -0.35
N CYS A 154 -4.75 6.27 0.63
CA CYS A 154 -5.73 7.31 1.03
C CYS A 154 -6.02 8.31 -0.11
N VAL A 155 -5.00 8.72 -0.84
CA VAL A 155 -5.15 9.61 -2.02
C VAL A 155 -5.98 8.91 -3.08
N ARG A 156 -5.56 7.71 -3.50
CA ARG A 156 -6.21 6.95 -4.57
C ARG A 156 -7.65 6.54 -4.24
N VAL A 157 -7.93 6.09 -3.02
CA VAL A 157 -9.31 5.73 -2.65
C VAL A 157 -10.23 6.96 -2.62
N CYS A 158 -9.70 8.11 -2.22
CA CYS A 158 -10.45 9.36 -2.21
C CYS A 158 -10.72 9.87 -3.62
N ASP A 159 -9.74 9.72 -4.51
CA ASP A 159 -9.83 10.11 -5.91
C ASP A 159 -10.70 9.15 -6.74
N GLU A 160 -10.33 7.87 -6.75
CA GLU A 160 -10.88 6.86 -7.67
C GLU A 160 -12.22 6.28 -7.20
N VAL A 161 -12.44 6.20 -5.89
CA VAL A 161 -13.61 5.52 -5.31
C VAL A 161 -14.63 6.50 -4.76
N GLU A 162 -14.19 7.51 -4.01
CA GLU A 162 -15.08 8.54 -3.46
C GLU A 162 -15.34 9.69 -4.44
N GLY A 163 -14.34 10.07 -5.24
CA GLY A 163 -14.41 11.23 -6.14
C GLY A 163 -14.34 12.58 -5.42
N ALA A 164 -13.88 12.62 -4.17
CA ALA A 164 -13.81 13.83 -3.37
C ALA A 164 -12.50 14.62 -3.53
N HIS A 165 -11.42 13.94 -3.98
CA HIS A 165 -10.09 14.54 -4.24
C HIS A 165 -9.49 15.32 -3.05
N THR A 166 -9.85 14.96 -1.82
CA THR A 166 -9.43 15.65 -0.59
C THR A 166 -7.93 15.51 -0.33
N TRP A 167 -7.37 14.31 -0.63
CA TRP A 167 -5.99 13.97 -0.28
C TRP A 167 -5.02 14.18 -1.43
N ASP A 168 -3.85 14.73 -1.12
CA ASP A 168 -2.74 14.86 -2.06
C ASP A 168 -1.39 14.69 -1.34
N LEU A 169 -0.29 14.77 -2.09
CA LEU A 169 1.08 14.73 -1.61
C LEU A 169 1.75 16.09 -1.75
N MET A 170 2.40 16.53 -0.69
CA MET A 170 3.23 17.73 -0.68
C MET A 170 4.67 17.41 -0.29
N GLY A 171 5.61 18.21 -0.80
CA GLY A 171 7.04 18.10 -0.46
C GLY A 171 7.81 17.11 -1.32
N ARG A 172 9.09 16.93 -0.98
CA ARG A 172 10.02 16.00 -1.65
C ARG A 172 10.95 15.36 -0.64
N GLY A 173 11.40 14.12 -0.90
CA GLY A 173 12.29 13.37 -0.01
C GLY A 173 11.69 13.23 1.38
N ILE A 174 12.49 13.45 2.42
CA ILE A 174 12.08 13.34 3.83
C ILE A 174 10.95 14.32 4.22
N SER A 175 10.81 15.44 3.51
CA SER A 175 9.75 16.42 3.74
C SER A 175 8.42 16.06 3.07
N SER A 176 8.35 14.91 2.37
CA SER A 176 7.11 14.45 1.74
C SER A 176 6.08 14.08 2.80
N ARG A 177 4.85 14.56 2.60
CA ARG A 177 3.71 14.21 3.46
C ARG A 177 2.40 14.21 2.69
N VAL A 178 1.43 13.47 3.16
CA VAL A 178 0.05 13.60 2.68
C VAL A 178 -0.56 14.87 3.26
N ILE A 179 -1.39 15.53 2.48
CA ILE A 179 -2.10 16.75 2.86
C ILE A 179 -3.56 16.64 2.49
N THR A 180 -4.39 17.47 3.09
CA THR A 180 -5.80 17.69 2.70
C THR A 180 -5.92 19.02 1.98
N ASP A 181 -6.66 19.04 0.88
CA ASP A 181 -6.85 20.21 0.00
C ASP A 181 -5.51 20.93 -0.29
N LEU A 182 -5.39 22.20 0.02
CA LEU A 182 -4.17 23.01 -0.13
C LEU A 182 -3.34 23.07 1.18
N ASN A 183 -3.18 21.95 1.88
CA ASN A 183 -2.49 21.82 3.16
C ASN A 183 -3.23 22.49 4.32
N GLN A 184 -4.55 22.46 4.29
CA GLN A 184 -5.39 22.88 5.41
C GLN A 184 -5.49 21.78 6.48
N PRO A 185 -5.84 22.08 7.74
CA PRO A 185 -6.21 21.06 8.71
C PRO A 185 -7.37 20.18 8.18
N TRP A 186 -7.33 18.89 8.44
CA TRP A 186 -8.34 17.95 7.90
C TRP A 186 -9.78 18.33 8.28
N GLY A 187 -9.99 18.82 9.51
CA GLY A 187 -11.31 19.28 9.96
C GLY A 187 -11.81 20.56 9.29
N ALA A 188 -10.94 21.28 8.59
CA ALA A 188 -11.30 22.47 7.80
C ALA A 188 -11.43 22.18 6.29
N SER A 189 -11.33 20.91 5.89
CA SER A 189 -11.41 20.49 4.49
C SER A 189 -12.84 20.50 4.00
N ASP A 190 -13.15 21.36 3.04
CA ASP A 190 -14.49 21.46 2.43
C ASP A 190 -14.77 20.33 1.46
N SER A 191 -13.74 19.68 0.91
CA SER A 191 -13.88 18.55 -0.02
C SER A 191 -14.13 17.22 0.68
N CYS A 192 -13.84 17.11 2.00
CA CYS A 192 -13.95 15.86 2.74
C CYS A 192 -15.40 15.44 3.00
N THR A 193 -15.80 14.29 2.48
CA THR A 193 -17.15 13.72 2.70
C THR A 193 -17.27 12.98 4.04
N SER A 194 -16.22 12.90 4.85
CA SER A 194 -16.19 12.13 6.11
C SER A 194 -16.54 10.63 5.95
N CYS A 195 -16.36 10.05 4.76
CA CYS A 195 -16.73 8.65 4.45
C CYS A 195 -15.87 7.60 5.16
N GLY A 196 -14.65 7.94 5.59
CA GLY A 196 -13.73 7.05 6.31
C GLY A 196 -13.00 6.01 5.44
N LYS A 197 -13.22 5.97 4.12
CA LYS A 197 -12.55 5.00 3.22
C LYS A 197 -11.02 5.10 3.29
N CYS A 198 -10.47 6.32 3.37
CA CYS A 198 -9.03 6.57 3.53
C CYS A 198 -8.47 5.94 4.83
N VAL A 199 -9.26 5.94 5.90
CA VAL A 199 -8.90 5.27 7.17
C VAL A 199 -8.85 3.76 6.97
N GLN A 200 -9.81 3.17 6.28
CA GLN A 200 -9.88 1.72 6.08
C GLN A 200 -8.77 1.18 5.18
N VAL A 201 -8.35 1.90 4.14
CA VAL A 201 -7.29 1.44 3.22
C VAL A 201 -5.87 1.74 3.71
N CYS A 202 -5.71 2.49 4.80
CA CYS A 202 -4.38 2.82 5.33
C CYS A 202 -3.71 1.56 5.91
N PRO A 203 -2.53 1.15 5.43
CA PRO A 203 -1.88 -0.09 5.87
C PRO A 203 -1.24 0.01 7.26
N THR A 204 -1.16 1.23 7.81
CA THR A 204 -0.54 1.50 9.11
C THR A 204 -1.51 2.24 10.04
N GLY A 205 -1.03 2.64 11.22
CA GLY A 205 -1.77 3.48 12.15
C GLY A 205 -1.71 4.99 11.83
N ALA A 206 -1.37 5.37 10.60
CA ALA A 206 -1.30 6.80 10.23
C ALA A 206 -2.68 7.45 10.15
N LEU A 207 -3.68 6.75 9.63
CA LEU A 207 -5.08 7.21 9.60
C LEU A 207 -5.92 6.31 10.50
N PHE A 208 -6.60 6.89 11.47
CA PHE A 208 -7.38 6.13 12.45
C PHE A 208 -8.59 6.90 12.97
N VAL A 209 -9.49 6.18 13.65
CA VAL A 209 -10.70 6.73 14.26
C VAL A 209 -10.31 7.47 15.56
N GLN A 210 -10.80 8.67 15.74
CA GLN A 210 -10.58 9.45 16.96
C GLN A 210 -11.12 8.70 18.18
N GLY A 211 -10.34 8.65 19.26
CA GLY A 211 -10.68 7.91 20.47
C GLY A 211 -10.32 6.43 20.46
N ALA A 212 -9.82 5.88 19.33
CA ALA A 212 -9.34 4.51 19.30
C ALA A 212 -8.13 4.30 20.24
N THR A 213 -8.13 3.17 20.95
CA THR A 213 -7.07 2.79 21.88
C THR A 213 -6.00 1.92 21.21
N VAL A 214 -4.93 1.59 21.95
CA VAL A 214 -3.82 0.77 21.46
C VAL A 214 -4.33 -0.60 21.02
N ALA A 215 -3.89 -1.06 19.84
CA ALA A 215 -4.22 -2.36 19.25
C ALA A 215 -5.72 -2.60 18.92
N GLU A 216 -6.54 -1.57 18.99
CA GLU A 216 -7.99 -1.69 18.79
C GLU A 216 -8.39 -1.71 17.31
N MET A 217 -7.68 -0.97 16.48
CA MET A 217 -8.07 -0.78 15.09
C MET A 217 -7.88 -2.05 14.24
N ARG A 218 -8.90 -2.31 13.41
CA ARG A 218 -8.88 -3.30 12.32
C ARG A 218 -9.26 -2.60 11.02
N LYS A 219 -8.63 -2.99 9.93
CA LYS A 219 -8.94 -2.44 8.60
C LYS A 219 -9.85 -3.41 7.85
N GLN A 220 -10.83 -2.88 7.14
CA GLN A 220 -11.78 -3.64 6.33
C GLN A 220 -11.78 -3.08 4.92
N HIS A 221 -11.44 -3.91 3.94
CA HIS A 221 -11.30 -3.52 2.54
C HIS A 221 -12.45 -4.04 1.66
N ASP A 222 -13.38 -4.82 2.21
CA ASP A 222 -14.45 -5.51 1.48
C ASP A 222 -15.34 -4.55 0.67
N PHE A 223 -15.46 -3.31 1.13
CA PHE A 223 -16.20 -2.28 0.40
C PHE A 223 -15.64 -2.01 -0.99
N LEU A 224 -14.33 -2.21 -1.23
CA LEU A 224 -13.71 -2.02 -2.54
C LEU A 224 -14.23 -3.05 -3.53
N HIS A 225 -14.24 -4.33 -3.17
CA HIS A 225 -14.78 -5.40 -4.01
C HIS A 225 -16.23 -5.14 -4.38
N TRP A 226 -17.06 -4.77 -3.41
CA TRP A 226 -18.46 -4.45 -3.65
C TRP A 226 -18.65 -3.28 -4.63
N ILE A 227 -17.85 -2.21 -4.49
CA ILE A 227 -17.91 -1.05 -5.39
C ILE A 227 -17.46 -1.43 -6.81
N LEU A 228 -16.38 -2.21 -6.93
CA LEU A 228 -15.88 -2.68 -8.23
C LEU A 228 -16.91 -3.55 -8.93
N ASP A 229 -17.44 -4.55 -8.24
CA ASP A 229 -18.49 -5.43 -8.75
C ASP A 229 -19.72 -4.64 -9.19
N GLY A 230 -20.13 -3.65 -8.40
CA GLY A 230 -21.26 -2.77 -8.73
C GLY A 230 -21.00 -1.95 -10.00
N ARG A 231 -19.77 -1.48 -10.20
CA ARG A 231 -19.36 -0.75 -11.41
C ARG A 231 -19.33 -1.64 -12.66
N GLU A 232 -18.74 -2.83 -12.54
CA GLU A 232 -18.65 -3.79 -13.64
C GLU A 232 -20.02 -4.32 -14.06
N LYS A 233 -20.84 -4.72 -13.11
CA LYS A 233 -22.17 -5.31 -13.33
C LYS A 233 -23.26 -4.25 -13.55
N LYS A 234 -22.95 -2.97 -13.33
CA LYS A 234 -23.92 -1.85 -13.31
C LYS A 234 -25.11 -2.11 -12.37
N GLN A 235 -24.86 -2.84 -11.31
CA GLN A 235 -25.85 -3.21 -10.30
C GLN A 235 -25.38 -2.74 -8.92
N TRP A 236 -26.23 -2.00 -8.21
CA TRP A 236 -25.91 -1.35 -6.94
C TRP A 236 -26.75 -1.87 -5.75
N SER A 237 -27.47 -2.98 -5.94
CA SER A 237 -28.22 -3.63 -4.86
C SER A 237 -27.36 -4.64 -4.11
N ARG A 238 -27.30 -4.55 -2.77
CA ARG A 238 -26.84 -5.67 -1.95
C ARG A 238 -27.82 -6.82 -2.14
N THR A 239 -27.37 -7.95 -2.66
CA THR A 239 -28.05 -9.23 -2.42
C THR A 239 -27.72 -9.60 -0.98
N GLU A 240 -28.75 -9.68 -0.13
CA GLU A 240 -28.67 -10.17 1.25
C GLU A 240 -28.12 -11.60 1.31
#